data_af0b957dad88be27913b30883e99d502
#
_entry.id   af0b957dad88be27913b30883e99d502
#
_cell.length_a   1.000
_cell.length_b   1.000
_cell.length_c   1.000
_cell.angle_alpha   90.00
_cell.angle_beta   90.00
_cell.angle_gamma   90.00
#
_symmetry.space_group_name_H-M   'P 1'
#
loop_
_entity.id
_entity.type
_entity.pdbx_description
1 polymer ?
#
loop_
_entity_poly.entity_id
_entity_poly.type
_entity_poly.pdbx_seq_one_letter_code
_entity_poly.pdbx_strand_id
1 'polypeptide(L)'
;MNDTAQKLLQAFEDFVASIPLERYRQELLLVKTVEQDLPKSLNLLPSIYETYWTDKPKPFPDYDQFFRNWWQSHLLPLDEFISRYVWGCSRDFVYLGFKARIYRTLISVLTQFHFAYSWKAFCELPLEASAELDMDGIDALVTYESHKIALQVKRKLIVQRHENEGGSLSANGKWHWS
;
A
#
# COMPACT_ATOMS: atom_id res chain seq x y z
N MET A 1 -18.66 -15.29 -14.50
CA MET A 1 -17.24 -14.91 -14.25
C MET A 1 -16.95 -13.60 -14.99
N ASN A 2 -16.45 -12.58 -14.31
CA ASN A 2 -16.29 -11.23 -14.89
C ASN A 2 -14.92 -11.08 -15.57
N ASP A 3 -14.86 -11.25 -16.91
CA ASP A 3 -13.62 -11.16 -17.71
C ASP A 3 -12.86 -9.82 -17.50
N THR A 4 -13.58 -8.71 -17.32
CA THR A 4 -12.98 -7.41 -17.04
C THR A 4 -12.28 -7.37 -15.66
N ALA A 5 -12.90 -7.96 -14.63
CA ALA A 5 -12.32 -8.01 -13.31
C ALA A 5 -11.06 -8.92 -13.26
N GLN A 6 -11.07 -10.01 -14.01
CA GLN A 6 -9.89 -10.89 -14.13
C GLN A 6 -8.74 -10.20 -14.85
N LYS A 7 -8.99 -9.47 -15.93
CA LYS A 7 -7.98 -8.67 -16.63
C LYS A 7 -7.40 -7.59 -15.73
N LEU A 8 -8.24 -6.96 -14.89
CA LEU A 8 -7.80 -5.96 -13.94
C LEU A 8 -6.94 -6.57 -12.84
N LEU A 9 -7.35 -7.71 -12.28
CA LEU A 9 -6.54 -8.45 -11.31
C LEU A 9 -5.18 -8.80 -11.89
N GLN A 10 -5.13 -9.38 -13.10
CA GLN A 10 -3.87 -9.73 -13.74
C GLN A 10 -2.95 -8.51 -13.95
N ALA A 11 -3.50 -7.39 -14.44
CA ALA A 11 -2.75 -6.15 -14.61
C ALA A 11 -2.20 -5.62 -13.27
N PHE A 12 -2.98 -5.77 -12.19
CA PHE A 12 -2.54 -5.38 -10.85
C PHE A 12 -1.45 -6.32 -10.30
N GLU A 13 -1.58 -7.64 -10.51
CA GLU A 13 -0.57 -8.63 -10.12
C GLU A 13 0.75 -8.42 -10.88
N ASP A 14 0.69 -8.15 -12.17
CA ASP A 14 1.87 -7.83 -12.99
C ASP A 14 2.57 -6.57 -12.48
N PHE A 15 1.80 -5.54 -12.11
CA PHE A 15 2.33 -4.34 -11.46
C PHE A 15 2.99 -4.66 -10.13
N VAL A 16 2.33 -5.38 -9.22
CA VAL A 16 2.88 -5.74 -7.90
C VAL A 16 4.15 -6.57 -8.06
N ALA A 17 4.19 -7.51 -9.02
CA ALA A 17 5.37 -8.31 -9.32
C ALA A 17 6.54 -7.47 -9.87
N SER A 18 6.25 -6.35 -10.52
CA SER A 18 7.26 -5.42 -11.07
C SER A 18 7.90 -4.51 -10.00
N ILE A 19 7.31 -4.43 -8.79
CA ILE A 19 7.84 -3.56 -7.73
C ILE A 19 9.20 -4.08 -7.28
N PRO A 20 10.28 -3.27 -7.36
CA PRO A 20 11.62 -3.69 -6.95
C PRO A 20 11.77 -3.63 -5.42
N LEU A 21 11.07 -4.53 -4.72
CA LEU A 21 10.97 -4.55 -3.25
C LEU A 21 12.33 -4.56 -2.57
N GLU A 22 13.30 -5.31 -3.11
CA GLU A 22 14.63 -5.39 -2.52
C GLU A 22 15.38 -4.06 -2.61
N ARG A 23 15.28 -3.36 -3.75
CA ARG A 23 15.84 -2.02 -3.90
C ARG A 23 15.27 -1.06 -2.85
N TYR A 24 13.95 -0.99 -2.72
CA TYR A 24 13.32 -0.11 -1.74
C TYR A 24 13.61 -0.52 -0.29
N ARG A 25 13.74 -1.82 -0.05
CA ARG A 25 14.13 -2.34 1.26
C ARG A 25 15.54 -1.86 1.64
N GLN A 26 16.49 -1.93 0.73
CA GLN A 26 17.85 -1.44 0.96
C GLN A 26 17.89 0.08 1.14
N GLU A 27 17.18 0.83 0.28
CA GLU A 27 17.18 2.29 0.33
C GLU A 27 16.44 2.86 1.55
N LEU A 28 15.32 2.25 1.97
CA LEU A 28 14.40 2.85 2.92
C LEU A 28 14.30 2.13 4.27
N LEU A 29 14.89 0.93 4.43
CA LEU A 29 14.79 0.16 5.67
C LEU A 29 15.37 0.89 6.86
N LEU A 30 16.55 1.51 6.69
CA LEU A 30 17.27 2.24 7.72
C LEU A 30 16.84 3.70 7.85
N VAL A 31 15.99 4.18 6.96
CA VAL A 31 15.50 5.56 7.03
C VAL A 31 14.48 5.68 8.14
N LYS A 32 14.72 6.60 9.08
CA LYS A 32 13.73 6.94 10.10
C LYS A 32 12.54 7.62 9.45
N THR A 33 11.36 7.08 9.66
CA THR A 33 10.13 7.68 9.13
C THR A 33 9.74 8.93 9.92
N VAL A 34 9.01 9.84 9.27
CA VAL A 34 8.29 10.90 9.97
C VAL A 34 7.13 10.26 10.73
N GLU A 35 7.25 10.16 12.05
CA GLU A 35 6.26 9.51 12.93
C GLU A 35 5.16 10.46 13.40
N GLN A 36 5.36 11.77 13.23
CA GLN A 36 4.38 12.77 13.61
C GLN A 36 3.05 12.54 12.90
N ASP A 37 1.95 12.72 13.61
CA ASP A 37 0.61 12.64 13.03
C ASP A 37 0.47 13.62 11.88
N LEU A 38 0.01 13.11 10.74
CA LEU A 38 -0.19 13.94 9.56
C LEU A 38 -1.55 14.65 9.63
N PRO A 39 -1.60 15.94 9.30
CA PRO A 39 -2.87 16.64 9.13
C PRO A 39 -3.67 16.02 7.97
N LYS A 40 -4.98 16.24 7.96
CA LYS A 40 -5.86 15.72 6.90
C LYS A 40 -5.40 16.10 5.49
N SER A 41 -4.80 17.28 5.33
CA SER A 41 -4.25 17.78 4.06
C SER A 41 -3.03 16.99 3.55
N LEU A 42 -2.41 16.17 4.40
CA LEU A 42 -1.30 15.29 4.05
C LEU A 42 -1.66 13.80 4.17
N ASN A 43 -2.96 13.48 4.28
CA ASN A 43 -3.40 12.08 4.32
C ASN A 43 -3.06 11.37 3.01
N LEU A 44 -2.43 10.21 3.13
CA LEU A 44 -1.94 9.43 1.99
C LEU A 44 -3.03 8.59 1.33
N LEU A 45 -4.01 8.14 2.11
CA LEU A 45 -5.00 7.16 1.66
C LEU A 45 -5.79 7.64 0.44
N PRO A 46 -6.35 8.87 0.39
CA PRO A 46 -7.08 9.34 -0.78
C PRO A 46 -6.25 9.26 -2.07
N SER A 47 -4.98 9.71 -2.01
CA SER A 47 -4.09 9.68 -3.18
C SER A 47 -3.71 8.26 -3.61
N ILE A 48 -3.55 7.33 -2.66
CA ILE A 48 -3.27 5.92 -2.95
C ILE A 48 -4.51 5.29 -3.63
N TYR A 49 -5.70 5.51 -3.08
CA TYR A 49 -6.94 5.00 -3.65
C TYR A 49 -7.18 5.56 -5.05
N GLU A 50 -7.06 6.88 -5.25
CA GLU A 50 -7.22 7.51 -6.56
C GLU A 50 -6.25 6.93 -7.60
N THR A 51 -5.02 6.62 -7.19
CA THR A 51 -3.97 6.13 -8.09
C THR A 51 -4.11 4.65 -8.41
N TYR A 52 -4.35 3.80 -7.42
CA TYR A 52 -4.21 2.34 -7.53
C TYR A 52 -5.53 1.58 -7.43
N TRP A 53 -6.62 2.21 -6.96
CA TRP A 53 -7.94 1.60 -6.97
C TRP A 53 -8.71 2.04 -8.21
N THR A 54 -9.14 1.10 -9.05
CA THR A 54 -9.80 1.40 -10.33
C THR A 54 -10.71 0.25 -10.75
N ASP A 55 -11.76 0.58 -11.50
CA ASP A 55 -12.65 -0.43 -12.11
C ASP A 55 -12.28 -0.73 -13.57
N LYS A 56 -11.24 -0.09 -14.10
CA LYS A 56 -10.79 -0.30 -15.49
C LYS A 56 -9.28 -0.53 -15.50
N PRO A 57 -8.79 -1.48 -16.32
CA PRO A 57 -7.37 -1.66 -16.52
C PRO A 57 -6.70 -0.36 -16.97
N LYS A 58 -5.68 0.05 -16.24
CA LYS A 58 -4.82 1.20 -16.56
C LYS A 58 -3.39 0.90 -16.13
N PRO A 59 -2.38 1.56 -16.71
CA PRO A 59 -1.02 1.47 -16.20
C PRO A 59 -0.96 2.02 -14.76
N PHE A 60 -0.32 1.29 -13.86
CA PHE A 60 -0.05 1.75 -12.51
C PHE A 60 1.32 2.43 -12.48
N PRO A 61 1.45 3.64 -11.89
CA PRO A 61 2.73 4.29 -11.75
C PRO A 61 3.62 3.52 -10.77
N ASP A 62 4.93 3.52 -11.01
CA ASP A 62 5.86 3.02 -10.01
C ASP A 62 5.85 3.90 -8.74
N TYR A 63 6.47 3.38 -7.68
CA TYR A 63 6.49 4.07 -6.40
C TYR A 63 7.20 5.44 -6.47
N ASP A 64 8.32 5.53 -7.18
CA ASP A 64 9.08 6.79 -7.27
C ASP A 64 8.28 7.87 -8.01
N GLN A 65 7.53 7.49 -9.04
CA GLN A 65 6.64 8.40 -9.76
C GLN A 65 5.45 8.83 -8.88
N PHE A 66 4.81 7.86 -8.20
CA PHE A 66 3.73 8.17 -7.25
C PHE A 66 4.19 9.14 -6.17
N PHE A 67 5.34 8.86 -5.53
CA PHE A 67 5.87 9.71 -4.48
C PHE A 67 6.22 11.11 -4.98
N ARG A 68 6.88 11.25 -6.13
CA ARG A 68 7.18 12.56 -6.73
C ARG A 68 5.90 13.36 -6.99
N ASN A 69 4.88 12.74 -7.57
CA ASN A 69 3.60 13.40 -7.87
C ASN A 69 2.91 13.84 -6.58
N TRP A 70 2.86 12.96 -5.58
CA TRP A 70 2.29 13.27 -4.27
C TRP A 70 3.03 14.44 -3.60
N TRP A 71 4.35 14.40 -3.57
CA TRP A 71 5.17 15.46 -2.98
C TRP A 71 4.92 16.81 -3.64
N GLN A 72 4.90 16.85 -4.96
CA GLN A 72 4.67 18.05 -5.75
C GLN A 72 3.27 18.65 -5.54
N SER A 73 2.26 17.81 -5.46
CA SER A 73 0.87 18.26 -5.27
C SER A 73 0.59 18.75 -3.84
N HIS A 74 1.48 18.45 -2.88
CA HIS A 74 1.31 18.79 -1.47
C HIS A 74 2.36 19.78 -0.93
N LEU A 75 3.04 20.54 -1.79
CA LEU A 75 4.12 21.45 -1.38
C LEU A 75 3.72 22.45 -0.28
N LEU A 76 2.57 23.11 -0.42
CA LEU A 76 2.10 24.07 0.57
C LEU A 76 1.81 23.44 1.93
N PRO A 77 0.96 22.39 2.05
CA PRO A 77 0.74 21.74 3.34
C PRO A 77 2.00 21.05 3.90
N LEU A 78 2.94 20.63 3.05
CA LEU A 78 4.23 20.11 3.51
C LEU A 78 5.10 21.19 4.14
N ASP A 79 5.18 22.38 3.52
CA ASP A 79 5.95 23.49 4.07
C ASP A 79 5.37 23.96 5.42
N GLU A 80 4.05 24.01 5.57
CA GLU A 80 3.38 24.30 6.85
C GLU A 80 3.70 23.24 7.90
N PHE A 81 3.61 21.95 7.54
CA PHE A 81 3.91 20.84 8.43
C PHE A 81 5.38 20.84 8.87
N ILE A 82 6.31 21.05 7.93
CA ILE A 82 7.75 21.09 8.19
C ILE A 82 8.08 22.23 9.15
N SER A 83 7.56 23.42 8.88
CA SER A 83 7.80 24.60 9.71
C SER A 83 7.29 24.43 11.14
N ARG A 84 6.19 23.69 11.32
CA ARG A 84 5.53 23.54 12.61
C ARG A 84 6.08 22.39 13.45
N TYR A 85 6.40 21.25 12.82
CA TYR A 85 6.65 20.00 13.56
C TYR A 85 8.08 19.45 13.40
N VAL A 86 8.78 19.80 12.32
CA VAL A 86 10.11 19.27 12.00
C VAL A 86 11.11 20.36 11.67
N TRP A 87 10.88 21.57 12.20
CA TRP A 87 11.81 22.68 12.07
C TRP A 87 13.20 22.28 12.57
N GLY A 88 14.25 22.75 11.90
CA GLY A 88 15.65 22.38 12.23
C GLY A 88 16.13 21.06 11.61
N CYS A 89 15.25 20.26 10.98
CA CYS A 89 15.66 19.15 10.14
C CYS A 89 16.07 19.62 8.75
N SER A 90 17.04 18.93 8.12
CA SER A 90 17.32 19.20 6.71
C SER A 90 16.13 18.78 5.84
N ARG A 91 15.93 19.50 4.73
CA ARG A 91 14.86 19.17 3.79
C ARG A 91 15.00 17.76 3.21
N ASP A 92 16.23 17.33 2.96
CA ASP A 92 16.51 15.98 2.46
C ASP A 92 16.15 14.90 3.49
N PHE A 93 16.43 15.13 4.77
CA PHE A 93 16.02 14.22 5.84
C PHE A 93 14.50 14.06 5.91
N VAL A 94 13.78 15.16 5.83
CA VAL A 94 12.31 15.16 5.84
C VAL A 94 11.77 14.46 4.59
N TYR A 95 12.31 14.76 3.40
CA TYR A 95 11.94 14.14 2.14
C TYR A 95 12.10 12.61 2.18
N LEU A 96 13.27 12.13 2.63
CA LEU A 96 13.53 10.70 2.76
C LEU A 96 12.64 10.04 3.82
N GLY A 97 12.40 10.72 4.94
CA GLY A 97 11.49 10.25 5.99
C GLY A 97 10.05 10.07 5.49
N PHE A 98 9.54 11.02 4.71
CA PHE A 98 8.24 10.90 4.04
C PHE A 98 8.27 9.79 2.99
N LYS A 99 9.31 9.72 2.17
CA LYS A 99 9.47 8.66 1.19
C LYS A 99 9.38 7.28 1.86
N ALA A 100 10.09 7.05 2.95
CA ALA A 100 10.02 5.79 3.67
C ALA A 100 8.63 5.51 4.29
N ARG A 101 7.97 6.52 4.87
CA ARG A 101 6.62 6.39 5.43
C ARG A 101 5.60 6.02 4.36
N ILE A 102 5.58 6.79 3.26
CA ILE A 102 4.64 6.57 2.15
C ILE A 102 4.82 5.19 1.54
N TYR A 103 6.07 4.74 1.36
CA TYR A 103 6.35 3.40 0.87
C TYR A 103 5.71 2.31 1.75
N ARG A 104 5.89 2.39 3.06
CA ARG A 104 5.32 1.40 4.00
C ARG A 104 3.80 1.39 3.96
N THR A 105 3.18 2.57 3.94
CA THR A 105 1.73 2.71 3.82
C THR A 105 1.24 2.12 2.50
N LEU A 106 1.88 2.47 1.38
CA LEU A 106 1.50 1.97 0.06
C LEU A 106 1.54 0.44 0.00
N ILE A 107 2.64 -0.19 0.44
CA ILE A 107 2.76 -1.66 0.41
C ILE A 107 1.66 -2.33 1.26
N SER A 108 1.29 -1.72 2.38
CA SER A 108 0.18 -2.22 3.20
C SER A 108 -1.15 -2.16 2.44
N VAL A 109 -1.46 -1.02 1.83
CA VAL A 109 -2.72 -0.80 1.10
C VAL A 109 -2.78 -1.63 -0.20
N LEU A 110 -1.65 -1.81 -0.91
CA LEU A 110 -1.62 -2.70 -2.08
C LEU A 110 -1.98 -4.16 -1.73
N THR A 111 -1.68 -4.61 -0.51
CA THR A 111 -2.11 -5.93 -0.04
C THR A 111 -3.64 -6.01 0.10
N GLN A 112 -4.27 -4.95 0.60
CA GLN A 112 -5.74 -4.85 0.70
C GLN A 112 -6.36 -4.80 -0.71
N PHE A 113 -5.76 -4.05 -1.64
CA PHE A 113 -6.23 -3.98 -3.02
C PHE A 113 -6.13 -5.32 -3.75
N HIS A 114 -5.05 -6.08 -3.54
CA HIS A 114 -4.94 -7.42 -4.11
C HIS A 114 -6.09 -8.32 -3.65
N PHE A 115 -6.41 -8.31 -2.36
CA PHE A 115 -7.57 -9.02 -1.84
C PHE A 115 -8.87 -8.55 -2.50
N ALA A 116 -9.08 -7.24 -2.59
CA ALA A 116 -10.31 -6.68 -3.14
C ALA A 116 -10.47 -6.93 -4.66
N TYR A 117 -9.37 -6.88 -5.43
CA TYR A 117 -9.37 -7.26 -6.85
C TYR A 117 -9.63 -8.76 -7.05
N SER A 118 -9.00 -9.61 -6.21
CA SER A 118 -9.26 -11.05 -6.23
C SER A 118 -10.71 -11.36 -5.90
N TRP A 119 -11.27 -10.68 -4.89
CA TRP A 119 -12.69 -10.81 -4.56
C TRP A 119 -13.59 -10.46 -5.76
N LYS A 120 -13.38 -9.31 -6.40
CA LYS A 120 -14.14 -8.89 -7.58
C LYS A 120 -14.01 -9.84 -8.77
N ALA A 121 -12.87 -10.54 -8.90
CA ALA A 121 -12.63 -11.48 -10.00
C ALA A 121 -13.32 -12.83 -9.80
N PHE A 122 -13.40 -13.31 -8.54
CA PHE A 122 -13.79 -14.69 -8.23
C PHE A 122 -15.05 -14.81 -7.36
N CYS A 123 -15.50 -13.73 -6.71
CA CYS A 123 -16.66 -13.75 -5.86
C CYS A 123 -17.78 -12.87 -6.44
N GLU A 124 -19.01 -13.37 -6.40
CA GLU A 124 -20.19 -12.66 -6.91
C GLU A 124 -20.77 -11.66 -5.89
N LEU A 125 -20.38 -11.77 -4.63
CA LEU A 125 -20.87 -10.87 -3.59
C LEU A 125 -20.29 -9.47 -3.77
N PRO A 126 -21.12 -8.40 -3.68
CA PRO A 126 -20.65 -7.03 -3.77
C PRO A 126 -19.64 -6.70 -2.69
N LEU A 127 -18.50 -6.11 -3.08
CA LEU A 127 -17.47 -5.60 -2.20
C LEU A 127 -17.26 -4.11 -2.44
N GLU A 128 -17.27 -3.35 -1.37
CA GLU A 128 -16.99 -1.91 -1.32
C GLU A 128 -15.67 -1.69 -0.58
N ALA A 129 -14.74 -0.93 -1.17
CA ALA A 129 -13.50 -0.50 -0.55
C ALA A 129 -13.26 0.97 -0.91
N SER A 130 -12.94 1.78 0.09
CA SER A 130 -12.68 3.21 -0.10
C SER A 130 -11.68 3.75 0.94
N ALA A 131 -11.09 4.91 0.65
CA ALA A 131 -10.18 5.58 1.58
C ALA A 131 -10.86 5.94 2.91
N GLU A 132 -12.15 6.26 2.88
CA GLU A 132 -12.95 6.60 4.06
C GLU A 132 -13.12 5.38 4.95
N LEU A 133 -13.46 4.21 4.39
CA LEU A 133 -13.57 2.97 5.14
C LEU A 133 -12.23 2.57 5.78
N ASP A 134 -11.13 2.70 5.03
CA ASP A 134 -9.79 2.39 5.53
C ASP A 134 -9.37 3.35 6.68
N MET A 135 -9.74 4.63 6.60
CA MET A 135 -9.55 5.57 7.71
C MET A 135 -10.34 5.20 8.97
N ASP A 136 -11.49 4.55 8.80
CA ASP A 136 -12.33 4.03 9.90
C ASP A 136 -11.86 2.64 10.38
N GLY A 137 -10.77 2.11 9.82
CA GLY A 137 -10.20 0.81 10.17
C GLY A 137 -10.91 -0.38 9.53
N ILE A 138 -11.66 -0.15 8.46
CA ILE A 138 -12.39 -1.17 7.70
C ILE A 138 -11.76 -1.27 6.31
N ASP A 139 -11.09 -2.38 6.02
CA ASP A 139 -10.40 -2.56 4.72
C ASP A 139 -11.39 -2.81 3.57
N ALA A 140 -12.52 -3.45 3.84
CA ALA A 140 -13.60 -3.63 2.89
C ALA A 140 -14.94 -3.95 3.57
N LEU A 141 -16.05 -3.66 2.87
CA LEU A 141 -17.40 -4.08 3.24
C LEU A 141 -17.93 -5.06 2.20
N VAL A 142 -18.43 -6.19 2.65
CA VAL A 142 -19.13 -7.16 1.81
C VAL A 142 -20.61 -7.12 2.13
N THR A 143 -21.44 -7.09 1.11
CA THR A 143 -22.88 -7.18 1.27
C THR A 143 -23.33 -8.62 1.01
N TYR A 144 -23.90 -9.25 2.04
CA TYR A 144 -24.54 -10.57 1.95
C TYR A 144 -25.98 -10.46 2.40
N GLU A 145 -26.90 -10.78 1.50
CA GLU A 145 -28.34 -10.52 1.67
C GLU A 145 -28.59 -9.04 2.01
N SER A 146 -29.10 -8.74 3.21
CA SER A 146 -29.33 -7.37 3.69
C SER A 146 -28.27 -6.89 4.71
N HIS A 147 -27.22 -7.70 4.94
CA HIS A 147 -26.22 -7.43 5.96
C HIS A 147 -24.93 -6.90 5.35
N LYS A 148 -24.33 -5.88 5.98
CA LYS A 148 -22.98 -5.41 5.67
C LYS A 148 -21.99 -6.05 6.65
N ILE A 149 -21.00 -6.73 6.12
CA ILE A 149 -19.95 -7.42 6.87
C ILE A 149 -18.65 -6.65 6.67
N ALA A 150 -18.10 -6.08 7.76
CA ALA A 150 -16.82 -5.42 7.75
C ALA A 150 -15.69 -6.45 7.74
N LEU A 151 -14.75 -6.28 6.81
CA LEU A 151 -13.58 -7.14 6.68
C LEU A 151 -12.32 -6.37 7.06
N GLN A 152 -11.40 -7.06 7.71
CA GLN A 152 -10.05 -6.59 7.95
C GLN A 152 -9.05 -7.58 7.35
N VAL A 153 -8.24 -7.12 6.41
CA VAL A 153 -7.25 -7.93 5.69
C VAL A 153 -5.92 -7.90 6.45
N LYS A 154 -5.50 -9.04 6.99
CA LYS A 154 -4.23 -9.14 7.71
C LYS A 154 -3.24 -9.99 6.93
N ARG A 155 -2.06 -9.44 6.71
CA ARG A 155 -0.94 -10.20 6.15
C ARG A 155 -0.45 -11.23 7.16
N LYS A 156 -0.48 -12.51 6.80
CA LYS A 156 0.13 -13.58 7.57
C LYS A 156 1.52 -13.88 7.01
N LEU A 157 2.57 -13.59 7.79
CA LEU A 157 3.91 -14.10 7.48
C LEU A 157 3.95 -15.58 7.81
N ILE A 158 3.94 -16.43 6.78
CA ILE A 158 4.24 -17.84 6.94
C ILE A 158 5.76 -17.97 6.95
N VAL A 159 6.34 -17.99 8.13
CA VAL A 159 7.74 -18.39 8.31
C VAL A 159 7.76 -19.91 8.16
N GLN A 160 8.12 -20.42 6.97
CA GLN A 160 8.48 -21.82 6.84
C GLN A 160 9.78 -22.02 7.62
N ARG A 161 9.68 -22.57 8.82
CA ARG A 161 10.85 -23.16 9.49
C ARG A 161 11.22 -24.41 8.68
N HIS A 162 12.23 -24.28 7.83
CA HIS A 162 12.96 -25.44 7.40
C HIS A 162 13.74 -25.90 8.65
N GLU A 163 13.28 -26.96 9.26
CA GLU A 163 14.09 -27.76 10.18
C GLU A 163 15.18 -28.44 9.34
N ASN A 164 16.24 -27.71 9.06
CA ASN A 164 17.51 -28.30 8.64
C ASN A 164 18.40 -28.32 9.86
N GLU A 165 18.69 -29.53 10.29
CA GLU A 165 19.77 -29.82 11.21
C GLU A 165 21.06 -29.18 10.67
N GLY A 166 21.57 -28.17 11.40
CA GLY A 166 22.91 -27.59 11.24
C GLY A 166 23.10 -26.68 10.02
N GLY A 167 22.66 -25.41 10.08
CA GLY A 167 23.01 -24.44 9.04
C GLY A 167 22.41 -23.05 9.28
N SER A 168 23.21 -22.04 9.11
CA SER A 168 22.91 -20.62 9.29
C SER A 168 21.68 -20.15 8.52
N LEU A 169 20.90 -19.28 9.15
CA LEU A 169 19.72 -18.59 8.58
C LEU A 169 20.06 -17.77 7.34
N SER A 170 19.65 -18.22 6.18
CA SER A 170 19.57 -17.42 4.96
C SER A 170 18.12 -16.94 4.78
N ALA A 171 17.91 -15.64 4.91
CA ALA A 171 16.60 -15.01 4.75
C ALA A 171 16.30 -14.75 3.26
N ASN A 172 15.97 -15.79 2.50
CA ASN A 172 15.43 -15.66 1.14
C ASN A 172 13.91 -15.86 1.19
N GLY A 173 13.18 -14.79 1.46
CA GLY A 173 11.72 -14.78 1.39
C GLY A 173 11.24 -14.77 -0.07
N LYS A 174 10.93 -15.92 -0.63
CA LYS A 174 10.12 -16.02 -1.85
C LYS A 174 8.64 -15.83 -1.50
N TRP A 175 7.98 -14.98 -2.25
CA TRP A 175 6.54 -14.78 -2.19
C TRP A 175 5.85 -15.96 -2.90
N HIS A 176 5.08 -16.74 -2.18
CA HIS A 176 4.11 -17.67 -2.76
C HIS A 176 2.72 -17.24 -2.32
N TRP A 177 1.90 -16.97 -3.31
CA TRP A 177 0.48 -16.75 -3.16
C TRP A 177 -0.20 -18.12 -3.29
N SER A 178 -0.92 -18.54 -2.27
CA SER A 178 -1.83 -19.70 -2.33
C SER A 178 -3.27 -19.21 -2.15
#